data_d661e889f1e645f9232346ed0fe1e6dc
#
_entry.id   d661e889f1e645f9232346ed0fe1e6dc
#
_cell.length_a   1.000
_cell.length_b   1.000
_cell.length_c   1.000
_cell.angle_alpha   90.00
_cell.angle_beta   90.00
_cell.angle_gamma   90.00
#
_symmetry.space_group_name_H-M   'P 1'
#
loop_
_entity.id
_entity.type
_entity.pdbx_description
1 polymer ?
#
loop_
_entity_poly.entity_id
_entity_poly.type
_entity_poly.pdbx_seq_one_letter_code
_entity_poly.pdbx_strand_id
1 'polypeptide(L)'
;MAQWGMSQEQLARILGKSQSAVANKLRILRHSPEVLAALSATDLTERHARALLKLKTDPEKLRAISQMAAQNMSVARAERYIEELLAEKQETPRRVNLGTFLNSLDQSLAKIRSAGVGAISERRETEQEIVVTITFKKAES
;
A
#
# COMPACT_ATOMS: atom_id res chain seq x y z
N MET A 1 -19.26 7.01 -21.12
CA MET A 1 -19.57 8.43 -21.42
C MET A 1 -19.18 8.82 -22.83
N ALA A 2 -18.01 8.43 -23.30
CA ALA A 2 -17.57 8.74 -24.67
C ALA A 2 -18.47 8.17 -25.79
N GLN A 3 -19.20 7.11 -25.52
CA GLN A 3 -20.08 6.46 -26.53
C GLN A 3 -21.37 7.23 -26.83
N TRP A 4 -21.82 8.11 -25.95
CA TRP A 4 -23.10 8.78 -26.05
C TRP A 4 -23.00 10.30 -26.25
N GLY A 5 -21.79 10.85 -26.24
CA GLY A 5 -21.54 12.28 -26.45
C GLY A 5 -22.21 13.24 -25.45
N MET A 6 -22.75 12.70 -24.34
CA MET A 6 -23.39 13.50 -23.29
C MET A 6 -22.42 13.97 -22.24
N SER A 7 -22.56 15.21 -21.79
CA SER A 7 -21.84 15.72 -20.64
C SER A 7 -22.42 15.18 -19.32
N GLN A 8 -21.61 15.21 -18.24
CA GLN A 8 -22.10 14.82 -16.90
C GLN A 8 -23.29 15.68 -16.45
N GLU A 9 -23.29 16.95 -16.82
CA GLU A 9 -24.38 17.87 -16.50
C GLU A 9 -25.67 17.47 -17.22
N GLN A 10 -25.60 17.12 -18.49
CA GLN A 10 -26.76 16.64 -19.27
C GLN A 10 -27.31 15.35 -18.68
N LEU A 11 -26.45 14.41 -18.34
CA LEU A 11 -26.85 13.16 -17.73
C LEU A 11 -27.50 13.38 -16.35
N ALA A 12 -26.95 14.30 -15.54
CA ALA A 12 -27.53 14.66 -14.24
C ALA A 12 -28.95 15.22 -14.38
N ARG A 13 -29.21 16.06 -15.38
CA ARG A 13 -30.56 16.60 -15.68
C ARG A 13 -31.51 15.50 -16.03
N ILE A 14 -31.12 14.57 -16.90
CA ILE A 14 -31.97 13.44 -17.34
C ILE A 14 -32.32 12.54 -16.16
N LEU A 15 -31.37 12.26 -15.26
CA LEU A 15 -31.58 11.38 -14.13
C LEU A 15 -32.21 12.07 -12.91
N GLY A 16 -32.41 13.39 -12.96
CA GLY A 16 -32.92 14.16 -11.81
C GLY A 16 -31.95 14.12 -10.60
N LYS A 17 -30.66 14.05 -10.84
CA LYS A 17 -29.59 13.98 -9.83
C LYS A 17 -28.68 15.20 -9.94
N SER A 18 -27.89 15.48 -8.89
CA SER A 18 -26.86 16.50 -8.96
C SER A 18 -25.69 16.03 -9.83
N GLN A 19 -24.95 16.97 -10.44
CA GLN A 19 -23.77 16.66 -11.22
C GLN A 19 -22.71 15.93 -10.36
N SER A 20 -22.54 16.33 -9.11
CA SER A 20 -21.59 15.66 -8.21
C SER A 20 -21.99 14.22 -7.90
N ALA A 21 -23.28 13.93 -7.75
CA ALA A 21 -23.77 12.56 -7.56
C ALA A 21 -23.46 11.68 -8.78
N VAL A 22 -23.67 12.20 -9.99
CA VAL A 22 -23.34 11.51 -11.24
C VAL A 22 -21.83 11.29 -11.35
N ALA A 23 -21.04 12.32 -11.09
CA ALA A 23 -19.58 12.23 -11.13
C ALA A 23 -19.05 11.17 -10.15
N ASN A 24 -19.60 11.10 -8.93
CA ASN A 24 -19.24 10.10 -7.95
C ASN A 24 -19.56 8.67 -8.41
N LYS A 25 -20.72 8.45 -8.99
CA LYS A 25 -21.09 7.14 -9.54
C LYS A 25 -20.17 6.73 -10.70
N LEU A 26 -19.86 7.65 -11.58
CA LEU A 26 -18.95 7.40 -12.70
C LEU A 26 -17.53 7.05 -12.21
N ARG A 27 -17.08 7.65 -11.13
CA ARG A 27 -15.79 7.29 -10.53
C ARG A 27 -15.76 5.85 -10.01
N ILE A 28 -16.85 5.40 -9.38
CA ILE A 28 -16.97 4.01 -8.88
C ILE A 28 -16.89 3.03 -10.06
N LEU A 29 -17.44 3.36 -11.20
CA LEU A 29 -17.39 2.52 -12.41
C LEU A 29 -15.99 2.39 -13.02
N ARG A 30 -15.01 3.13 -12.53
CA ARG A 30 -13.60 2.95 -12.91
C ARG A 30 -12.97 1.69 -12.32
N HIS A 31 -13.58 1.11 -11.30
CA HIS A 31 -13.14 -0.18 -10.77
C HIS A 31 -13.34 -1.29 -11.81
N SER A 32 -12.49 -2.30 -11.76
CA SER A 32 -12.65 -3.48 -12.61
C SER A 32 -13.95 -4.23 -12.30
N PRO A 33 -14.46 -5.06 -13.23
CA PRO A 33 -15.64 -5.88 -12.96
C PRO A 33 -15.49 -6.78 -11.73
N GLU A 34 -14.29 -7.29 -11.46
CA GLU A 34 -13.99 -8.12 -10.28
C GLU A 34 -14.16 -7.33 -8.97
N VAL A 35 -13.64 -6.12 -8.94
CA VAL A 35 -13.77 -5.23 -7.77
C VAL A 35 -15.21 -4.81 -7.56
N LEU A 36 -15.94 -4.48 -8.63
CA LEU A 36 -17.37 -4.14 -8.57
C LEU A 36 -18.20 -5.33 -8.05
N ALA A 37 -17.92 -6.54 -8.52
CA ALA A 37 -18.59 -7.75 -8.05
C ALA A 37 -18.31 -7.99 -6.56
N ALA A 38 -17.07 -7.82 -6.10
CA ALA A 38 -16.71 -7.96 -4.69
C ALA A 38 -17.43 -6.92 -3.82
N LEU A 39 -17.53 -5.67 -4.27
CA LEU A 39 -18.27 -4.62 -3.59
C LEU A 39 -19.77 -4.96 -3.49
N SER A 40 -20.35 -5.48 -4.56
CA SER A 40 -21.76 -5.86 -4.59
C SER A 40 -22.09 -7.04 -3.66
N ALA A 41 -21.11 -7.87 -3.34
CA ALA A 41 -21.25 -9.00 -2.42
C ALA A 41 -21.15 -8.59 -0.95
N THR A 42 -20.90 -7.33 -0.65
CA THR A 42 -20.73 -6.80 0.71
C THR A 42 -21.72 -5.66 0.97
N ASP A 43 -21.87 -5.29 2.24
CA ASP A 43 -22.70 -4.15 2.66
C ASP A 43 -21.94 -2.81 2.61
N LEU A 44 -20.81 -2.78 1.94
CA LEU A 44 -20.01 -1.56 1.78
C LEU A 44 -20.75 -0.53 0.91
N THR A 45 -20.66 0.72 1.31
CA THR A 45 -21.34 1.83 0.64
C THR A 45 -20.54 2.42 -0.52
N GLU A 46 -21.17 3.30 -1.31
CA GLU A 46 -20.50 4.06 -2.37
C GLU A 46 -19.28 4.86 -1.85
N ARG A 47 -19.33 5.33 -0.59
CA ARG A 47 -18.21 6.05 0.02
C ARG A 47 -17.01 5.13 0.24
N HIS A 48 -17.22 3.89 0.66
CA HIS A 48 -16.18 2.88 0.76
C HIS A 48 -15.57 2.60 -0.62
N ALA A 49 -16.42 2.44 -1.64
CA ALA A 49 -15.97 2.21 -3.02
C ALA A 49 -15.10 3.37 -3.56
N ARG A 50 -15.45 4.60 -3.24
CA ARG A 50 -14.65 5.78 -3.64
C ARG A 50 -13.29 5.82 -2.95
N ALA A 51 -13.24 5.46 -1.67
CA ALA A 51 -11.99 5.41 -0.94
C ALA A 51 -11.00 4.40 -1.56
N LEU A 52 -11.50 3.28 -2.08
CA LEU A 52 -10.71 2.26 -2.75
C LEU A 52 -10.02 2.75 -4.04
N LEU A 53 -10.50 3.83 -4.66
CA LEU A 53 -9.88 4.40 -5.86
C LEU A 53 -8.46 4.89 -5.62
N LYS A 54 -8.08 5.17 -4.38
CA LYS A 54 -6.72 5.55 -3.99
C LYS A 54 -5.72 4.39 -4.15
N LEU A 55 -6.19 3.14 -4.11
CA LEU A 55 -5.36 1.96 -4.32
C LEU A 55 -5.17 1.74 -5.83
N LYS A 56 -3.98 1.31 -6.24
CA LYS A 56 -3.60 1.23 -7.66
C LYS A 56 -3.94 -0.09 -8.31
N THR A 57 -3.86 -1.20 -7.57
CA THR A 57 -4.03 -2.53 -8.13
C THR A 57 -5.30 -3.23 -7.63
N ASP A 58 -5.86 -4.09 -8.45
CA ASP A 58 -7.07 -4.84 -8.10
C ASP A 58 -6.83 -5.81 -6.91
N PRO A 59 -5.72 -6.55 -6.81
CA PRO A 59 -5.45 -7.36 -5.64
C PRO A 59 -5.47 -6.58 -4.32
N GLU A 60 -4.96 -5.36 -4.31
CA GLU A 60 -5.00 -4.48 -3.13
C GLU A 60 -6.43 -4.08 -2.78
N LYS A 61 -7.21 -3.71 -3.78
CA LYS A 61 -8.62 -3.35 -3.60
C LYS A 61 -9.44 -4.52 -3.06
N LEU A 62 -9.23 -5.71 -3.61
CA LEU A 62 -9.93 -6.93 -3.17
C LEU A 62 -9.59 -7.30 -1.71
N ARG A 63 -8.32 -7.19 -1.32
CA ARG A 63 -7.89 -7.39 0.08
C ARG A 63 -8.53 -6.36 1.01
N ALA A 64 -8.54 -5.09 0.61
CA ALA A 64 -9.14 -4.02 1.39
C ALA A 64 -10.65 -4.24 1.56
N ILE A 65 -11.36 -4.65 0.51
CA ILE A 65 -12.79 -4.99 0.57
C ILE A 65 -13.03 -6.10 1.59
N SER A 66 -12.24 -7.18 1.54
CA SER A 66 -12.36 -8.30 2.48
C SER A 66 -12.16 -7.86 3.93
N GLN A 67 -11.16 -7.03 4.19
CA GLN A 67 -10.86 -6.52 5.53
C GLN A 67 -11.94 -5.56 6.03
N MET A 68 -12.38 -4.64 5.18
CA MET A 68 -13.42 -3.68 5.54
C MET A 68 -14.75 -4.38 5.85
N ALA A 69 -15.10 -5.38 5.05
CA ALA A 69 -16.34 -6.17 5.26
C ALA A 69 -16.23 -7.05 6.50
N ALA A 70 -15.13 -7.75 6.72
CA ALA A 70 -14.91 -8.63 7.86
C ALA A 70 -14.96 -7.87 9.20
N GLN A 71 -14.47 -6.63 9.23
CA GLN A 71 -14.44 -5.79 10.43
C GLN A 71 -15.61 -4.81 10.52
N ASN A 72 -16.55 -4.84 9.58
CA ASN A 72 -17.66 -3.89 9.49
C ASN A 72 -17.20 -2.42 9.67
N MET A 73 -16.16 -2.04 8.93
CA MET A 73 -15.58 -0.71 9.06
C MET A 73 -16.56 0.38 8.65
N SER A 74 -16.63 1.43 9.46
CA SER A 74 -17.28 2.68 9.04
C SER A 74 -16.51 3.34 7.92
N VAL A 75 -17.15 4.27 7.22
CA VAL A 75 -16.48 5.05 6.15
C VAL A 75 -15.20 5.72 6.67
N ALA A 76 -15.28 6.37 7.83
CA ALA A 76 -14.12 7.04 8.43
C ALA A 76 -12.98 6.07 8.76
N ARG A 77 -13.31 4.88 9.29
CA ARG A 77 -12.29 3.86 9.58
C ARG A 77 -11.70 3.26 8.31
N ALA A 78 -12.52 3.05 7.29
CA ALA A 78 -12.08 2.54 6.00
C ALA A 78 -11.13 3.52 5.28
N GLU A 79 -11.45 4.81 5.30
CA GLU A 79 -10.58 5.85 4.75
C GLU A 79 -9.22 5.88 5.46
N ARG A 80 -9.22 5.81 6.79
CA ARG A 80 -7.99 5.75 7.59
C ARG A 80 -7.18 4.48 7.28
N TYR A 81 -7.84 3.34 7.19
CA TYR A 81 -7.20 2.08 6.85
C TYR A 81 -6.49 2.14 5.49
N ILE A 82 -7.14 2.71 4.49
CA ILE A 82 -6.53 2.89 3.16
C ILE A 82 -5.34 3.84 3.22
N GLU A 83 -5.44 4.93 3.99
CA GLU A 83 -4.31 5.86 4.19
C GLU A 83 -3.13 5.19 4.89
N GLU A 84 -3.39 4.34 5.88
CA GLU A 84 -2.37 3.51 6.55
C GLU A 84 -1.67 2.59 5.55
N LEU A 85 -2.42 1.90 4.67
CA LEU A 85 -1.85 1.05 3.62
C LEU A 85 -0.97 1.83 2.64
N LEU A 86 -1.38 3.02 2.26
CA LEU A 86 -0.62 3.89 1.36
C LEU A 86 0.67 4.42 2.03
N ALA A 87 0.61 4.73 3.31
CA ALA A 87 1.76 5.18 4.09
C ALA A 87 2.80 4.06 4.23
N GLU A 88 2.39 2.83 4.54
CA GLU A 88 3.27 1.67 4.60
C GLU A 88 4.03 1.44 3.28
N LYS A 89 3.37 1.66 2.15
CA LYS A 89 4.01 1.56 0.84
C LYS A 89 5.04 2.65 0.57
N GLN A 90 4.82 3.85 1.09
CA GLN A 90 5.76 4.96 0.93
C GLN A 90 7.00 4.78 1.80
N GLU A 91 6.88 4.11 2.92
CA GLU A 91 8.00 3.78 3.82
C GLU A 91 8.91 2.69 3.25
N THR A 92 8.45 1.92 2.26
CA THR A 92 9.32 0.99 1.55
C THR A 92 10.23 1.82 0.63
N PRO A 93 11.52 1.96 0.94
CA PRO A 93 12.39 2.79 0.12
C PRO A 93 12.49 2.21 -1.28
N ARG A 94 12.08 2.98 -2.29
CA ARG A 94 12.22 2.60 -3.71
C ARG A 94 13.69 2.45 -4.12
N ARG A 95 14.59 3.03 -3.35
CA ARG A 95 16.04 2.88 -3.50
C ARG A 95 16.63 2.67 -2.12
N VAL A 96 17.23 1.53 -1.91
CA VAL A 96 18.05 1.31 -0.74
C VAL A 96 19.27 2.21 -0.88
N ASN A 97 19.40 3.19 0.01
CA ASN A 97 20.65 3.93 0.14
C ASN A 97 21.65 2.98 0.80
N LEU A 98 22.64 2.56 0.04
CA LEU A 98 23.63 1.60 0.50
C LEU A 98 24.38 2.08 1.76
N GLY A 99 24.67 3.37 1.86
CA GLY A 99 25.28 3.94 3.05
C GLY A 99 24.43 3.78 4.30
N THR A 100 23.12 4.07 4.18
CA THR A 100 22.14 3.89 5.27
C THR A 100 22.03 2.42 5.67
N PHE A 101 21.99 1.52 4.70
CA PHE A 101 21.95 0.07 4.94
C PHE A 101 23.20 -0.39 5.69
N LEU A 102 24.39 0.00 5.26
CA LEU A 102 25.65 -0.36 5.93
C LEU A 102 25.73 0.17 7.35
N ASN A 103 25.26 1.39 7.59
CA ASN A 103 25.17 1.95 8.96
C ASN A 103 24.21 1.15 9.84
N SER A 104 23.06 0.74 9.32
CA SER A 104 22.10 -0.11 10.04
C SER A 104 22.71 -1.47 10.37
N LEU A 105 23.49 -2.04 9.44
CA LEU A 105 24.19 -3.30 9.65
C LEU A 105 25.23 -3.16 10.77
N ASP A 106 26.02 -2.10 10.78
CA ASP A 106 27.00 -1.84 11.82
C ASP A 106 26.34 -1.68 13.20
N GLN A 107 25.22 -0.97 13.27
CA GLN A 107 24.45 -0.83 14.51
C GLN A 107 23.90 -2.17 15.00
N SER A 108 23.40 -3.00 14.10
CA SER A 108 22.91 -4.35 14.43
C SER A 108 24.02 -5.24 14.95
N LEU A 109 25.20 -5.19 14.33
CA LEU A 109 26.37 -5.93 14.78
C LEU A 109 26.87 -5.46 16.16
N ALA A 110 26.82 -4.16 16.43
CA ALA A 110 27.15 -3.61 17.74
C ALA A 110 26.22 -4.14 18.82
N LYS A 111 24.93 -4.24 18.57
CA LYS A 111 23.93 -4.82 19.49
C LYS A 111 24.20 -6.30 19.76
N ILE A 112 24.55 -7.06 18.73
CA ILE A 112 24.87 -8.49 18.83
C ILE A 112 26.13 -8.68 19.69
N ARG A 113 27.17 -7.87 19.48
CA ARG A 113 28.38 -7.89 20.30
C ARG A 113 28.12 -7.57 21.78
N SER A 114 27.26 -6.56 22.02
CA SER A 114 26.81 -6.20 23.35
C SER A 114 26.05 -7.32 24.07
N ALA A 115 25.39 -8.19 23.32
CA ALA A 115 24.68 -9.35 23.84
C ALA A 115 25.61 -10.55 24.10
N GLY A 116 26.92 -10.42 23.89
CA GLY A 116 27.91 -11.45 24.18
C GLY A 116 28.25 -12.38 23.03
N VAL A 117 27.74 -12.10 21.82
CA VAL A 117 28.07 -12.90 20.64
C VAL A 117 29.31 -12.32 19.94
N GLY A 118 30.32 -13.15 19.72
CA GLY A 118 31.53 -12.75 18.99
C GLY A 118 31.20 -12.58 17.49
N ALA A 119 31.10 -11.33 17.04
CA ALA A 119 30.87 -10.99 15.64
C ALA A 119 32.02 -10.13 15.11
N ILE A 120 32.63 -10.55 14.02
CA ILE A 120 33.70 -9.83 13.34
C ILE A 120 33.17 -9.43 11.97
N SER A 121 33.32 -8.16 11.60
CA SER A 121 32.98 -7.69 10.27
C SER A 121 34.22 -7.09 9.59
N GLU A 122 34.43 -7.47 8.35
CA GLU A 122 35.45 -6.91 7.49
C GLU A 122 34.78 -6.27 6.28
N ARG A 123 35.22 -5.09 5.91
CA ARG A 123 34.71 -4.36 4.75
C ARG A 123 35.86 -4.10 3.77
N ARG A 124 35.64 -4.49 2.54
CA ARG A 124 36.54 -4.20 1.42
C ARG A 124 35.75 -3.43 0.36
N GLU A 125 36.29 -2.33 -0.08
CA GLU A 125 35.69 -1.48 -1.09
C GLU A 125 36.61 -1.38 -2.31
N THR A 126 36.05 -1.60 -3.48
CA THR A 126 36.69 -1.40 -4.78
C THR A 126 35.89 -0.38 -5.59
N GLU A 127 36.35 0.01 -6.75
CA GLU A 127 35.61 0.93 -7.62
C GLU A 127 34.26 0.35 -8.12
N GLN A 128 34.11 -0.97 -8.10
CA GLN A 128 32.96 -1.66 -8.67
C GLN A 128 32.07 -2.33 -7.62
N GLU A 129 32.60 -2.63 -6.45
CA GLU A 129 31.86 -3.41 -5.46
C GLU A 129 32.29 -3.09 -4.01
N ILE A 130 31.35 -3.34 -3.09
CA ILE A 130 31.62 -3.34 -1.65
C ILE A 130 31.35 -4.76 -1.16
N VAL A 131 32.40 -5.39 -0.60
CA VAL A 131 32.29 -6.72 0.00
C VAL A 131 32.30 -6.59 1.51
N VAL A 132 31.26 -7.11 2.15
CA VAL A 132 31.15 -7.15 3.61
C VAL A 132 31.15 -8.61 4.04
N THR A 133 32.13 -8.99 4.84
CA THR A 133 32.24 -10.33 5.39
C THR A 133 31.95 -10.27 6.88
N ILE A 134 30.97 -11.05 7.34
CA ILE A 134 30.58 -11.11 8.73
C ILE A 134 30.81 -12.53 9.24
N THR A 135 31.59 -12.65 10.28
CA THR A 135 31.90 -13.93 10.91
C THR A 135 31.35 -13.95 12.33
N PHE A 136 30.52 -14.93 12.62
CA PHE A 136 30.02 -15.18 13.97
C PHE A 136 30.75 -16.36 14.58
N LYS A 137 31.30 -16.20 15.78
CA LYS A 137 31.82 -17.32 16.51
C LYS A 137 30.67 -18.07 17.17
N LYS A 138 30.57 -19.36 16.89
CA LYS A 138 29.63 -20.22 17.62
C LYS A 138 30.12 -20.41 19.04
N ALA A 139 29.20 -20.41 19.99
CA ALA A 139 29.53 -20.79 21.34
C ALA A 139 30.03 -22.25 21.37
N GLU A 140 31.14 -22.50 22.02
CA GLU A 140 31.58 -23.87 22.23
C GLU A 140 30.58 -24.55 23.19
N SER A 141 30.02 -25.66 22.72
CA SER A 141 29.09 -26.48 23.49
C SER A 141 29.84 -27.33 24.54
#